data_fb50e7da65aca6fcd5077d8eabaf397b
#
_entry.id   fb50e7da65aca6fcd5077d8eabaf397b
#
_cell.length_a   1.000
_cell.length_b   1.000
_cell.length_c   1.000
_cell.angle_alpha   90.00
_cell.angle_beta   90.00
_cell.angle_gamma   90.00
#
_symmetry.space_group_name_H-M   'P 1'
#
loop_
_entity.id
_entity.type
_entity.pdbx_description
1 polymer ?
#
loop_
_entity_poly.entity_id
_entity_poly.type
_entity_poly.pdbx_seq_one_letter_code
_entity_poly.pdbx_strand_id
1 'polypeptide(L)'
;EEIASRYIERTTEDLEKLQVRPPTFMPKATDFIREMIEIVSSLVEKKHAYVVEPVAGALSPDVYFDISSASEMFGTLTGQSIDDMEAGARVAVDNRKRHPSDFVLWKGAKLNEPSWESPWGPGRPGWHIECSAMSLGHLGEHFDIHGGGVDLKFPHHESEILQTECHTNHSPMSNY
;
A
#
# COMPACT_ATOMS: atom_id res chain seq x y z
N GLU A 1 -0.99 -14.64 -14.48
CA GLU A 1 -1.76 -13.79 -15.43
C GLU A 1 -3.05 -14.46 -15.89
N GLU A 2 -3.02 -15.65 -16.49
CA GLU A 2 -4.22 -16.34 -17.01
C GLU A 2 -5.35 -16.50 -15.98
N ILE A 3 -5.02 -16.90 -14.75
CA ILE A 3 -5.99 -17.05 -13.66
C ILE A 3 -6.64 -15.71 -13.32
N ALA A 4 -5.85 -14.65 -13.19
CA ALA A 4 -6.35 -13.31 -12.87
C ALA A 4 -7.29 -12.79 -13.97
N SER A 5 -6.88 -12.89 -15.24
CA SER A 5 -7.70 -12.48 -16.37
C SER A 5 -9.05 -13.18 -16.41
N ARG A 6 -9.04 -14.50 -16.22
CA ARG A 6 -10.26 -15.31 -16.17
C ARG A 6 -11.24 -14.86 -15.08
N TYR A 7 -10.74 -14.53 -13.89
CA TYR A 7 -11.61 -14.09 -12.78
C TYR A 7 -12.05 -12.63 -12.93
N ILE A 8 -11.26 -11.78 -13.55
CA ILE A 8 -11.70 -10.42 -13.92
C ILE A 8 -12.90 -10.50 -14.86
N GLU A 9 -12.82 -11.29 -15.94
CA GLU A 9 -13.94 -11.49 -16.87
C GLU A 9 -15.19 -11.99 -16.15
N ARG A 10 -15.06 -13.04 -15.33
CA ARG A 10 -16.19 -13.59 -14.58
C ARG A 10 -16.83 -12.60 -13.62
N THR A 11 -16.00 -11.84 -12.90
CA THR A 11 -16.51 -10.81 -11.99
C THR A 11 -17.29 -9.74 -12.75
N THR A 12 -16.78 -9.32 -13.90
CA THR A 12 -17.45 -8.35 -14.77
C THR A 12 -18.80 -8.89 -15.25
N GLU A 13 -18.85 -10.14 -15.74
CA GLU A 13 -20.10 -10.78 -16.15
C GLU A 13 -21.11 -10.88 -15.00
N ASP A 14 -20.67 -11.19 -13.79
CA ASP A 14 -21.55 -11.32 -12.64
C ASP A 14 -22.11 -9.96 -12.18
N LEU A 15 -21.30 -8.90 -12.24
CA LEU A 15 -21.75 -7.52 -11.99
C LEU A 15 -22.78 -7.07 -13.03
N GLU A 16 -22.58 -7.42 -14.31
CA GLU A 16 -23.55 -7.13 -15.38
C GLU A 16 -24.89 -7.85 -15.15
N LYS A 17 -24.85 -9.15 -14.78
CA LYS A 17 -26.07 -9.91 -14.44
C LYS A 17 -26.82 -9.32 -13.26
N LEU A 18 -26.09 -8.76 -12.29
CA LEU A 18 -26.66 -8.06 -11.13
C LEU A 18 -27.12 -6.62 -11.46
N GLN A 19 -26.97 -6.19 -12.71
CA GLN A 19 -27.30 -4.82 -13.17
C GLN A 19 -26.53 -3.73 -12.40
N VAL A 20 -25.31 -4.04 -11.94
CA VAL A 20 -24.43 -3.06 -11.32
C VAL A 20 -23.86 -2.17 -12.42
N ARG A 21 -24.06 -0.86 -12.29
CA ARG A 21 -23.46 0.09 -13.23
C ARG A 21 -21.94 0.06 -13.12
N PRO A 22 -21.20 -0.09 -14.21
CA PRO A 22 -19.74 -0.13 -14.15
C PRO A 22 -19.19 1.20 -13.62
N PRO A 23 -18.06 1.16 -12.86
CA PRO A 23 -17.37 2.37 -12.46
C PRO A 23 -16.75 3.07 -13.66
N THR A 24 -16.39 4.34 -13.51
CA THR A 24 -15.68 5.11 -14.56
C THR A 24 -14.31 4.51 -14.87
N PHE A 25 -13.59 4.07 -13.83
CA PHE A 25 -12.31 3.39 -13.93
C PHE A 25 -12.33 2.10 -13.08
N MET A 26 -11.72 1.05 -13.61
CA MET A 26 -11.52 -0.23 -12.93
C MET A 26 -10.05 -0.64 -13.12
N PRO A 27 -9.13 0.03 -12.43
CA PRO A 27 -7.69 -0.14 -12.65
C PRO A 27 -7.22 -1.51 -12.15
N LYS A 28 -6.14 -2.01 -12.76
CA LYS A 28 -5.40 -3.17 -12.27
C LYS A 28 -4.13 -2.68 -11.58
N ALA A 29 -3.83 -3.20 -10.41
CA ALA A 29 -2.62 -2.84 -9.67
C ALA A 29 -1.34 -3.02 -10.50
N THR A 30 -1.30 -4.04 -11.35
CA THR A 30 -0.15 -4.31 -12.25
C THR A 30 0.10 -3.24 -13.30
N ASP A 31 -0.87 -2.39 -13.58
CA ASP A 31 -0.73 -1.28 -14.52
C ASP A 31 -0.14 -0.01 -13.86
N PHE A 32 0.00 -0.02 -12.52
CA PHE A 32 0.45 1.11 -11.69
C PHE A 32 1.80 0.90 -10.99
N ILE A 33 2.58 -0.10 -11.42
CA ILE A 33 3.87 -0.43 -10.78
C ILE A 33 4.83 0.76 -10.78
N ARG A 34 4.86 1.54 -11.85
CA ARG A 34 5.72 2.71 -11.97
C ARG A 34 5.34 3.78 -10.95
N GLU A 35 4.05 4.08 -10.85
CA GLU A 35 3.51 5.06 -9.91
C GLU A 35 3.76 4.63 -8.45
N MET A 36 3.62 3.35 -8.15
CA MET A 36 3.98 2.80 -6.83
C MET A 36 5.45 3.01 -6.51
N ILE A 37 6.35 2.74 -7.45
CA ILE A 37 7.80 2.96 -7.28
C ILE A 37 8.09 4.46 -7.07
N GLU A 38 7.43 5.35 -7.80
CA GLU A 38 7.58 6.80 -7.66
C GLU A 38 7.15 7.28 -6.26
N ILE A 39 6.01 6.79 -5.74
CA ILE A 39 5.54 7.10 -4.38
C ILE A 39 6.54 6.58 -3.34
N VAL A 40 6.94 5.31 -3.42
CA VAL A 40 7.89 4.72 -2.48
C VAL A 40 9.23 5.44 -2.49
N SER A 41 9.74 5.83 -3.67
CA SER A 41 10.98 6.61 -3.80
C SER A 41 10.86 7.97 -3.10
N SER A 42 9.74 8.68 -3.31
CA SER A 42 9.45 9.94 -2.63
C SER A 42 9.40 9.79 -1.11
N LEU A 43 8.76 8.72 -0.61
CA LEU A 43 8.71 8.44 0.82
C LEU A 43 10.09 8.15 1.42
N VAL A 44 10.97 7.46 0.68
CA VAL A 44 12.37 7.24 1.10
C VAL A 44 13.14 8.56 1.12
N GLU A 45 13.03 9.39 0.10
CA GLU A 45 13.68 10.71 0.03
C GLU A 45 13.23 11.64 1.17
N LYS A 46 11.94 11.62 1.49
CA LYS A 46 11.34 12.40 2.59
C LYS A 46 11.57 11.80 3.98
N LYS A 47 12.24 10.63 4.08
CA LYS A 47 12.53 9.92 5.32
C LYS A 47 11.31 9.34 6.04
N HIS A 48 10.22 9.15 5.31
CA HIS A 48 9.05 8.39 5.78
C HIS A 48 9.17 6.89 5.50
N ALA A 49 10.19 6.48 4.75
CA ALA A 49 10.47 5.08 4.48
C ALA A 49 11.97 4.79 4.54
N TYR A 50 12.30 3.53 4.71
CA TYR A 50 13.69 3.08 4.79
C TYR A 50 13.88 1.70 4.14
N VAL A 51 15.09 1.49 3.63
CA VAL A 51 15.51 0.24 3.00
C VAL A 51 16.16 -0.66 4.04
N VAL A 52 15.87 -1.95 4.00
CA VAL A 52 16.46 -2.95 4.88
C VAL A 52 17.10 -4.07 4.08
N GLU A 53 18.16 -4.67 4.63
CA GLU A 53 18.87 -5.78 4.01
C GLU A 53 17.93 -6.95 3.64
N PRO A 54 18.22 -7.66 2.54
CA PRO A 54 17.40 -8.77 2.11
C PRO A 54 17.33 -9.89 3.15
N VAL A 55 16.19 -10.54 3.28
CA VAL A 55 16.11 -11.82 4.01
C VAL A 55 16.83 -12.93 3.23
N ALA A 56 17.19 -13.98 3.93
CA ALA A 56 17.80 -15.15 3.31
C ALA A 56 16.92 -15.67 2.15
N GLY A 57 17.52 -15.77 0.96
CA GLY A 57 16.86 -16.22 -0.26
C GLY A 57 16.10 -15.13 -1.02
N ALA A 58 16.07 -13.89 -0.55
CA ALA A 58 15.60 -12.75 -1.34
C ALA A 58 16.72 -12.23 -2.26
N LEU A 59 16.35 -11.72 -3.42
CA LEU A 59 17.27 -11.20 -4.45
C LEU A 59 17.61 -9.72 -4.24
N SER A 60 16.81 -9.04 -3.41
CA SER A 60 16.89 -7.59 -3.22
C SER A 60 16.34 -7.17 -1.86
N PRO A 61 16.66 -5.94 -1.38
CA PRO A 61 16.13 -5.34 -0.17
C PRO A 61 14.61 -5.22 -0.13
N ASP A 62 14.07 -5.12 1.10
CA ASP A 62 12.71 -4.67 1.36
C ASP A 62 12.72 -3.16 1.67
N VAL A 63 11.60 -2.47 1.41
CA VAL A 63 11.37 -1.09 1.83
C VAL A 63 10.18 -1.05 2.76
N TYR A 64 10.36 -0.44 3.94
CA TYR A 64 9.32 -0.29 4.95
C TYR A 64 8.96 1.19 5.14
N PHE A 65 7.68 1.44 5.41
CA PHE A 65 7.22 2.72 5.93
C PHE A 65 7.61 2.83 7.40
N ASP A 66 8.18 3.95 7.80
CA ASP A 66 8.54 4.29 9.16
C ASP A 66 7.35 4.99 9.84
N ILE A 67 6.57 4.23 10.60
CA ILE A 67 5.37 4.76 11.22
C ILE A 67 5.66 5.87 12.24
N SER A 68 6.85 5.82 12.86
CA SER A 68 7.28 6.84 13.82
C SER A 68 7.47 8.21 13.17
N SER A 69 7.77 8.24 11.87
CA SER A 69 7.95 9.48 11.10
C SER A 69 6.65 10.23 10.82
N ALA A 70 5.50 9.59 11.04
CA ALA A 70 4.17 10.11 10.81
C ALA A 70 3.24 9.89 12.02
N SER A 71 3.79 9.84 13.21
CA SER A 71 3.06 9.52 14.46
C SER A 71 1.92 10.48 14.77
N GLU A 72 2.02 11.75 14.39
CA GLU A 72 0.96 12.75 14.59
C GLU A 72 -0.26 12.52 13.67
N MET A 73 -0.05 11.85 12.54
CA MET A 73 -1.09 11.54 11.56
C MET A 73 -1.74 10.19 11.84
N PHE A 74 -1.02 9.30 12.52
CA PHE A 74 -1.47 7.95 12.81
C PHE A 74 -2.69 7.96 13.74
N GLY A 75 -3.68 7.12 13.42
CA GLY A 75 -4.91 7.00 14.20
C GLY A 75 -6.00 8.01 13.81
N THR A 76 -5.77 8.86 12.83
CA THR A 76 -6.77 9.83 12.35
C THR A 76 -8.07 9.15 11.95
N LEU A 77 -7.98 8.00 11.28
CA LEU A 77 -9.14 7.21 10.88
C LEU A 77 -9.59 6.23 11.96
N THR A 78 -8.65 5.59 12.64
CA THR A 78 -8.93 4.46 13.54
C THR A 78 -9.18 4.89 14.98
N GLY A 79 -8.64 6.05 15.39
CA GLY A 79 -8.61 6.49 16.79
C GLY A 79 -7.63 5.70 17.66
N GLN A 80 -6.77 4.88 17.06
CA GLN A 80 -5.76 4.08 17.78
C GLN A 80 -4.46 4.86 17.91
N SER A 81 -3.73 4.65 19.00
CA SER A 81 -2.35 5.12 19.12
C SER A 81 -1.36 4.05 18.66
N ILE A 82 -0.13 4.47 18.31
CA ILE A 82 0.95 3.55 17.96
C ILE A 82 1.23 2.57 19.13
N ASP A 83 1.15 3.05 20.35
CA ASP A 83 1.39 2.24 21.58
C ASP A 83 0.33 1.14 21.76
N ASP A 84 -0.92 1.39 21.37
CA ASP A 84 -2.00 0.39 21.45
C ASP A 84 -1.77 -0.80 20.51
N MET A 85 -0.99 -0.61 19.45
CA MET A 85 -0.69 -1.64 18.46
C MET A 85 0.32 -2.66 18.95
N GLU A 86 1.26 -2.29 19.80
CA GLU A 86 2.25 -3.21 20.36
C GLU A 86 1.60 -4.34 21.15
N ALA A 87 0.47 -4.05 21.80
CA ALA A 87 -0.28 -5.03 22.59
C ALA A 87 -1.02 -6.10 21.75
N GLY A 88 -1.21 -5.88 20.46
CA GLY A 88 -2.03 -6.71 19.57
C GLY A 88 -1.28 -7.52 18.49
N ALA A 89 0.03 -7.40 18.39
CA ALA A 89 0.82 -7.97 17.30
C ALA A 89 0.84 -9.51 17.33
N ARG A 90 0.05 -10.13 16.45
CA ARG A 90 0.00 -11.60 16.23
C ARG A 90 0.98 -12.10 15.16
N VAL A 91 1.77 -11.22 14.56
CA VAL A 91 2.71 -11.55 13.47
C VAL A 91 4.11 -11.72 14.04
N ALA A 92 4.85 -12.71 13.52
CA ALA A 92 6.25 -12.89 13.86
C ALA A 92 7.00 -11.58 13.66
N VAL A 93 7.66 -11.10 14.70
CA VAL A 93 8.38 -9.83 14.69
C VAL A 93 9.53 -9.93 13.69
N ASP A 94 9.50 -9.14 12.64
CA ASP A 94 10.64 -8.96 11.75
C ASP A 94 11.63 -8.01 12.43
N ASN A 95 12.73 -8.56 12.95
CA ASN A 95 13.75 -7.80 13.67
C ASN A 95 14.48 -6.74 12.83
N ARG A 96 14.20 -6.66 11.54
CA ARG A 96 14.74 -5.62 10.63
C ARG A 96 13.91 -4.34 10.66
N LYS A 97 12.68 -4.40 11.17
CA LYS A 97 11.83 -3.24 11.37
C LYS A 97 12.37 -2.35 12.48
N ARG A 98 12.28 -1.04 12.30
CA ARG A 98 12.59 -0.06 13.34
C ARG A 98 11.53 -0.04 14.43
N HIS A 99 10.25 -0.20 14.01
CA HIS A 99 9.10 -0.31 14.88
C HIS A 99 8.24 -1.53 14.47
N PRO A 100 7.65 -2.28 15.41
CA PRO A 100 6.83 -3.45 15.08
C PRO A 100 5.69 -3.17 14.09
N SER A 101 5.14 -1.97 14.16
CA SER A 101 4.02 -1.52 13.32
C SER A 101 4.42 -1.00 11.95
N ASP A 102 5.71 -0.88 11.65
CA ASP A 102 6.17 -0.52 10.29
C ASP A 102 5.63 -1.54 9.29
N PHE A 103 5.24 -1.06 8.12
CA PHE A 103 4.65 -1.92 7.10
C PHE A 103 5.43 -1.86 5.79
N VAL A 104 5.34 -2.94 5.02
CA VAL A 104 6.09 -3.07 3.78
C VAL A 104 5.48 -2.22 2.67
N LEU A 105 6.31 -1.44 2.00
CA LEU A 105 5.99 -0.67 0.80
C LEU A 105 6.44 -1.40 -0.46
N TRP A 106 7.63 -1.99 -0.42
CA TRP A 106 8.21 -2.78 -1.50
C TRP A 106 8.90 -4.00 -0.92
N LYS A 107 8.61 -5.17 -1.46
CA LYS A 107 9.17 -6.44 -1.00
C LYS A 107 10.13 -7.00 -2.03
N GLY A 108 11.36 -7.24 -1.62
CA GLY A 108 12.37 -7.91 -2.43
C GLY A 108 11.91 -9.27 -2.92
N ALA A 109 12.08 -9.55 -4.20
CA ALA A 109 11.65 -10.80 -4.81
C ALA A 109 12.47 -11.99 -4.32
N LYS A 110 11.83 -13.14 -4.26
CA LYS A 110 12.51 -14.44 -4.17
C LYS A 110 12.57 -15.08 -5.54
N LEU A 111 13.43 -16.09 -5.67
CA LEU A 111 13.55 -16.83 -6.91
C LEU A 111 12.18 -17.41 -7.34
N ASN A 112 11.83 -17.20 -8.61
CA ASN A 112 10.56 -17.63 -9.22
C ASN A 112 9.28 -16.91 -8.71
N GLU A 113 9.40 -15.83 -7.96
CA GLU A 113 8.26 -14.96 -7.67
C GLU A 113 8.05 -13.94 -8.80
N PRO A 114 6.79 -13.55 -9.10
CA PRO A 114 6.53 -12.40 -9.95
C PRO A 114 7.20 -11.15 -9.37
N SER A 115 7.93 -10.41 -10.20
CA SER A 115 8.64 -9.23 -9.75
C SER A 115 8.80 -8.20 -10.86
N TRP A 116 9.04 -6.97 -10.46
CA TRP A 116 9.31 -5.81 -11.32
C TRP A 116 10.60 -5.14 -10.88
N GLU A 117 11.31 -4.57 -11.83
CA GLU A 117 12.52 -3.80 -11.55
C GLU A 117 12.20 -2.51 -10.80
N SER A 118 13.04 -2.19 -9.82
CA SER A 118 12.94 -0.98 -9.01
C SER A 118 14.32 -0.45 -8.63
N PRO A 119 14.43 0.78 -8.07
CA PRO A 119 15.71 1.30 -7.56
C PRO A 119 16.36 0.43 -6.48
N TRP A 120 15.58 -0.41 -5.82
CA TRP A 120 16.05 -1.34 -4.78
C TRP A 120 16.32 -2.74 -5.30
N GLY A 121 16.12 -2.97 -6.61
CA GLY A 121 16.23 -4.28 -7.29
C GLY A 121 14.88 -4.94 -7.54
N PRO A 122 14.88 -6.18 -8.05
CA PRO A 122 13.67 -6.89 -8.41
C PRO A 122 12.79 -7.14 -7.19
N GLY A 123 11.51 -6.78 -7.27
CA GLY A 123 10.58 -6.89 -6.15
C GLY A 123 9.13 -6.73 -6.55
N ARG A 124 8.27 -6.62 -5.56
CA ARG A 124 6.84 -6.41 -5.74
C ARG A 124 6.30 -5.41 -4.71
N PRO A 125 5.22 -4.67 -5.04
CA PRO A 125 4.61 -3.74 -4.09
C PRO A 125 4.07 -4.45 -2.85
N GLY A 126 4.05 -3.73 -1.75
CA GLY A 126 3.22 -4.04 -0.60
C GLY A 126 1.74 -3.85 -0.96
N TRP A 127 0.85 -4.46 -0.19
CA TRP A 127 -0.58 -4.41 -0.49
C TRP A 127 -1.17 -2.99 -0.43
N HIS A 128 -0.75 -2.18 0.54
CA HIS A 128 -1.38 -0.87 0.79
C HIS A 128 -1.03 0.18 -0.26
N ILE A 129 0.16 0.11 -0.88
CA ILE A 129 0.61 1.09 -1.86
C ILE A 129 -0.15 1.02 -3.19
N GLU A 130 -0.77 -0.12 -3.49
CA GLU A 130 -1.53 -0.33 -4.71
C GLU A 130 -2.70 0.65 -4.80
N CYS A 131 -3.51 0.75 -3.75
CA CYS A 131 -4.66 1.65 -3.71
C CYS A 131 -4.24 3.11 -3.67
N SER A 132 -3.19 3.46 -2.92
CA SER A 132 -2.65 4.82 -2.92
C SER A 132 -2.23 5.27 -4.33
N ALA A 133 -1.51 4.43 -5.08
CA ALA A 133 -1.08 4.76 -6.43
C ALA A 133 -2.25 4.87 -7.41
N MET A 134 -3.22 3.96 -7.35
CA MET A 134 -4.40 4.00 -8.23
C MET A 134 -5.30 5.20 -7.94
N SER A 135 -5.51 5.54 -6.67
CA SER A 135 -6.30 6.69 -6.25
C SER A 135 -5.65 8.00 -6.70
N LEU A 136 -4.36 8.18 -6.43
CA LEU A 136 -3.61 9.36 -6.87
C LEU A 136 -3.63 9.51 -8.39
N GLY A 137 -3.44 8.41 -9.13
CA GLY A 137 -3.39 8.43 -10.58
C GLY A 137 -4.72 8.79 -11.26
N HIS A 138 -5.85 8.46 -10.65
CA HIS A 138 -7.17 8.72 -11.23
C HIS A 138 -7.92 9.88 -10.61
N LEU A 139 -7.72 10.14 -9.30
CA LEU A 139 -8.52 11.10 -8.54
C LEU A 139 -7.71 12.31 -8.08
N GLY A 140 -6.37 12.24 -8.17
CA GLY A 140 -5.49 13.30 -7.70
C GLY A 140 -5.19 13.22 -6.20
N GLU A 141 -4.57 14.28 -5.68
CA GLU A 141 -4.07 14.32 -4.30
C GLU A 141 -5.15 14.44 -3.24
N HIS A 142 -6.33 14.89 -3.63
CA HIS A 142 -7.49 15.07 -2.77
C HIS A 142 -8.76 14.69 -3.52
N PHE A 143 -9.62 13.90 -2.91
CA PHE A 143 -10.90 13.48 -3.47
C PHE A 143 -12.00 13.42 -2.39
N ASP A 144 -13.25 13.26 -2.81
CA ASP A 144 -14.38 13.46 -1.90
C ASP A 144 -14.61 12.29 -0.97
N ILE A 145 -14.62 11.06 -1.50
CA ILE A 145 -15.00 9.85 -0.74
C ILE A 145 -14.03 8.72 -1.01
N HIS A 146 -13.49 8.14 0.08
CA HIS A 146 -12.75 6.89 0.07
C HIS A 146 -13.56 5.80 0.79
N GLY A 147 -14.08 4.86 0.02
CA GLY A 147 -14.91 3.79 0.57
C GLY A 147 -14.16 2.48 0.74
N GLY A 148 -14.53 1.72 1.76
CA GLY A 148 -13.96 0.39 1.99
C GLY A 148 -14.66 -0.38 3.09
N GLY A 149 -14.26 -1.64 3.29
CA GLY A 149 -14.77 -2.49 4.36
C GLY A 149 -14.30 -2.01 5.73
N VAL A 150 -15.16 -2.10 6.74
CA VAL A 150 -14.81 -1.70 8.11
C VAL A 150 -13.68 -2.55 8.70
N ASP A 151 -13.55 -3.78 8.26
CA ASP A 151 -12.48 -4.73 8.59
C ASP A 151 -11.13 -4.35 7.99
N LEU A 152 -11.11 -3.52 6.95
CA LEU A 152 -9.92 -2.97 6.31
C LEU A 152 -9.53 -1.58 6.83
N LYS A 153 -10.34 -0.98 7.71
CA LYS A 153 -10.06 0.32 8.31
C LYS A 153 -8.64 0.36 8.89
N PHE A 154 -8.27 -0.74 9.55
CA PHE A 154 -6.92 -1.01 10.00
C PHE A 154 -6.49 -2.43 9.58
N PRO A 155 -5.25 -2.60 9.02
CA PRO A 155 -4.23 -1.55 8.79
C PRO A 155 -4.34 -0.85 7.43
N HIS A 156 -5.20 -1.31 6.50
CA HIS A 156 -5.14 -0.95 5.09
C HIS A 156 -5.42 0.53 4.83
N HIS A 157 -6.60 1.02 5.20
CA HIS A 157 -6.98 2.42 4.92
C HIS A 157 -6.14 3.42 5.72
N GLU A 158 -5.76 3.11 6.95
CA GLU A 158 -4.84 3.94 7.73
C GLU A 158 -3.46 4.05 7.03
N SER A 159 -2.96 2.93 6.49
CA SER A 159 -1.71 2.93 5.72
C SER A 159 -1.80 3.73 4.43
N GLU A 160 -2.95 3.73 3.75
CA GLU A 160 -3.17 4.53 2.54
C GLU A 160 -3.13 6.04 2.85
N ILE A 161 -3.74 6.47 3.96
CA ILE A 161 -3.67 7.85 4.43
C ILE A 161 -2.21 8.26 4.65
N LEU A 162 -1.47 7.49 5.46
CA LEU A 162 -0.07 7.78 5.76
C LEU A 162 0.81 7.85 4.51
N GLN A 163 0.65 6.91 3.58
CA GLN A 163 1.41 6.89 2.33
C GLN A 163 1.10 8.11 1.46
N THR A 164 -0.18 8.39 1.26
CA THR A 164 -0.63 9.46 0.36
C THR A 164 -0.29 10.83 0.92
N GLU A 165 -0.60 11.09 2.18
CA GLU A 165 -0.38 12.40 2.80
C GLU A 165 1.10 12.71 3.01
N CYS A 166 1.93 11.71 3.37
CA CYS A 166 3.38 11.88 3.43
C CYS A 166 4.01 12.06 2.04
N HIS A 167 3.45 11.41 1.00
CA HIS A 167 3.94 11.59 -0.35
C HIS A 167 3.60 12.96 -0.91
N THR A 168 2.36 13.40 -0.79
CA THR A 168 1.86 14.66 -1.39
C THR A 168 2.15 15.89 -0.53
N ASN A 169 2.34 15.75 0.78
CA ASN A 169 2.28 16.78 1.83
C ASN A 169 0.92 17.50 1.85
N HIS A 170 -0.14 16.80 1.47
CA HIS A 170 -1.51 17.30 1.44
C HIS A 170 -2.39 16.44 2.35
N SER A 171 -3.12 17.07 3.28
CA SER A 171 -4.04 16.44 4.22
C SER A 171 -5.33 17.27 4.31
N PRO A 172 -6.50 16.65 4.39
CA PRO A 172 -6.73 15.20 4.31
C PRO A 172 -6.70 14.68 2.86
N MET A 173 -6.38 13.39 2.70
CA MET A 173 -6.43 12.68 1.42
C MET A 173 -7.86 12.66 0.87
N SER A 174 -8.86 12.47 1.73
CA SER A 174 -10.28 12.50 1.38
C SER A 174 -11.12 13.15 2.47
N ASN A 175 -12.30 13.68 2.08
CA ASN A 175 -13.24 14.29 3.02
C ASN A 175 -14.03 13.25 3.84
N TYR A 176 -14.32 12.09 3.23
CA TYR A 176 -15.16 11.02 3.80
C TYR A 176 -14.61 9.65 3.43
#